data_b20f19b7f769aed5cca82cf0c69bbb21
#
_entry.id   b20f19b7f769aed5cca82cf0c69bbb21
#
_cell.length_a   1.000
_cell.length_b   1.000
_cell.length_c   1.000
_cell.angle_alpha   90.00
_cell.angle_beta   90.00
_cell.angle_gamma   90.00
#
_symmetry.space_group_name_H-M   'P 1'
#
loop_
_entity.id
_entity.type
_entity.pdbx_description
1 polymer ?
#
loop_
_entity_poly.entity_id
_entity_poly.type
_entity_poly.pdbx_seq_one_letter_code
_entity_poly.pdbx_strand_id
1 'polypeptide(L)'
;MKKQRRRPGSRRILRLTGRHWLLLGWTILLAINNDGAEITCPEECSCRTTFHREEGRLLRIACSRGDMHTIPVDYFDRNAQIISISAPAENPNFLTIGPIFTQPIPFVNLQELHIVNSNIPSIGQYSFWGLQNLRLINLTYNNLTSINADNFRGLINLTELHLDHNNIEQMPSETFRHLTALKTLVLSNNQISTLVPRLFRMLAKLSYLDLSDNPLADLNPEVFKDIQHLRVLKCRRCLLRRVNTQIYHLVPHLEELDLGENLFKYLTPDEFISLKKLKKLKLDGNQLSVIVDYMFGRNRELRALSLARNRLALLAPAALTNLSALVHLDIGHNKIDKFHLQTFAPIVDTLKTINFSGNNLPLNEIAIVLQILPDIHGVGMANLSLTDIPPNFFTYNEHLVALDISWNKLTKFPYKLLTKTKFLQRLDISHNKLQTLSEQDLQRLEAIAQIDLSKNTWHCDQCSAGTMIVYMTTTVLNATIRNLRCYAPMRLRGKSFADMSFDLLEACPSTREAQMSVIAGLMLLCVAVLAAVAGALCCSRRRAAHYYTDEEKRREHAHEHPDELLARAELGSVATIHAPFALAPKGS
;
A
#
# COMPACT_ATOMS: atom_id res chain seq x y z
N MET A 1 -13.14 65.80 5.30
CA MET A 1 -13.49 66.96 6.14
C MET A 1 -14.03 66.43 7.47
N LYS A 2 -13.36 66.87 8.59
CA LYS A 2 -13.79 67.13 9.97
C LYS A 2 -14.75 66.10 10.64
N LYS A 3 -14.26 65.31 11.62
CA LYS A 3 -14.10 65.56 13.09
C LYS A 3 -15.43 65.86 13.79
N GLN A 4 -15.83 65.00 14.79
CA GLN A 4 -15.63 65.24 16.20
C GLN A 4 -16.17 64.13 17.09
N ARG A 5 -15.37 63.71 17.98
CA ARG A 5 -15.41 63.11 19.30
C ARG A 5 -16.39 63.80 20.28
N ARG A 6 -16.98 63.00 21.22
CA ARG A 6 -16.97 63.28 22.67
C ARG A 6 -17.50 62.12 23.49
N ARG A 7 -16.75 61.71 24.52
CA ARG A 7 -17.08 61.03 25.76
C ARG A 7 -17.24 62.13 26.87
N PRO A 8 -17.47 61.84 28.17
CA PRO A 8 -18.18 60.83 28.98
C PRO A 8 -19.01 61.44 30.13
N GLY A 9 -19.64 60.60 31.00
CA GLY A 9 -20.19 61.05 32.29
C GLY A 9 -20.93 59.91 33.00
N SER A 10 -20.42 59.36 33.89
CA SER A 10 -20.19 59.19 35.35
C SER A 10 -21.45 58.91 36.17
N ARG A 11 -21.40 57.71 36.79
CA ARG A 11 -21.83 57.31 38.16
C ARG A 11 -23.06 57.94 38.84
N ARG A 12 -23.99 57.08 39.30
CA ARG A 12 -24.43 57.07 40.69
C ARG A 12 -24.92 55.69 41.13
N ILE A 13 -24.32 55.21 42.20
CA ILE A 13 -24.68 54.05 43.02
C ILE A 13 -25.85 54.47 43.91
N LEU A 14 -26.90 53.62 43.97
CA LEU A 14 -27.83 53.64 45.13
C LEU A 14 -28.06 52.17 45.55
N ARG A 15 -27.47 51.88 46.72
CA ARG A 15 -27.83 50.75 47.59
C ARG A 15 -29.21 50.98 48.14
N LEU A 16 -30.12 50.04 48.06
CA LEU A 16 -31.26 49.84 48.90
C LEU A 16 -31.42 48.37 49.25
N THR A 17 -31.51 48.20 50.55
CA THR A 17 -31.53 46.98 51.34
C THR A 17 -32.84 46.18 51.22
N GLY A 18 -32.71 44.90 51.16
CA GLY A 18 -33.36 43.81 51.85
C GLY A 18 -34.89 43.65 51.90
N ARG A 19 -35.25 42.41 51.65
CA ARG A 19 -36.53 41.78 52.02
C ARG A 19 -37.78 42.25 51.24
N HIS A 20 -38.14 41.57 50.18
CA HIS A 20 -39.48 41.18 49.73
C HIS A 20 -39.50 40.66 48.28
N TRP A 21 -38.62 39.74 47.92
CA TRP A 21 -38.64 39.07 46.60
C TRP A 21 -38.46 37.57 46.77
N LEU A 22 -39.23 36.91 47.61
CA LEU A 22 -39.19 35.47 47.81
C LEU A 22 -40.50 34.74 47.42
N LEU A 23 -41.45 35.41 46.77
CA LEU A 23 -42.72 34.76 46.38
C LEU A 23 -43.16 34.99 44.91
N LEU A 24 -42.33 35.65 44.06
CA LEU A 24 -42.61 35.80 42.61
C LEU A 24 -41.58 35.15 41.73
N GLY A 25 -40.55 34.50 42.29
CA GLY A 25 -39.47 33.79 41.58
C GLY A 25 -39.78 32.33 41.26
N TRP A 26 -40.87 31.75 41.78
CA TRP A 26 -41.21 30.34 41.57
C TRP A 26 -42.29 30.08 40.52
N THR A 27 -42.90 31.09 39.92
CA THR A 27 -43.87 30.92 38.84
C THR A 27 -43.33 31.26 37.45
N ILE A 28 -42.12 31.78 37.34
CA ILE A 28 -41.45 32.00 36.03
C ILE A 28 -40.40 30.94 35.70
N LEU A 29 -40.04 30.09 36.67
CA LEU A 29 -39.07 28.97 36.45
C LEU A 29 -39.75 27.64 36.06
N LEU A 30 -41.11 27.64 35.88
CA LEU A 30 -41.88 26.48 35.45
C LEU A 30 -42.47 26.60 34.01
N ALA A 31 -42.06 27.65 33.27
CA ALA A 31 -42.54 27.86 31.89
C ALA A 31 -41.42 27.77 30.83
N ILE A 32 -40.24 27.24 31.17
CA ILE A 32 -39.17 26.92 30.22
C ILE A 32 -38.75 25.45 30.47
N ASN A 33 -39.71 24.55 30.35
CA ASN A 33 -39.48 23.14 30.11
C ASN A 33 -40.73 22.56 29.49
N ASN A 34 -40.67 22.32 28.23
CA ASN A 34 -41.24 21.22 27.52
C ASN A 34 -41.55 21.60 26.07
N ASP A 35 -40.49 21.65 25.25
CA ASP A 35 -40.56 21.15 23.89
C ASP A 35 -39.57 19.99 23.74
N GLY A 36 -39.51 19.14 24.74
CA GLY A 36 -38.95 17.82 24.68
C GLY A 36 -40.10 16.85 24.42
N ALA A 37 -40.59 16.76 23.18
CA ALA A 37 -41.28 15.55 22.77
C ALA A 37 -40.38 14.38 23.16
N GLU A 38 -40.84 13.51 24.06
CA GLU A 38 -40.14 12.29 24.44
C GLU A 38 -39.90 11.51 23.16
N ILE A 39 -38.60 11.43 22.74
CA ILE A 39 -38.22 10.65 21.55
C ILE A 39 -38.49 9.20 21.90
N THR A 40 -39.56 8.64 21.40
CA THR A 40 -39.85 7.21 21.53
C THR A 40 -38.78 6.46 20.73
N CYS A 41 -37.95 5.70 21.41
CA CYS A 41 -36.84 4.96 20.81
C CYS A 41 -37.03 3.48 21.09
N PRO A 42 -37.04 2.60 20.07
CA PRO A 42 -37.09 1.16 20.28
C PRO A 42 -35.89 0.68 21.12
N GLU A 43 -36.07 -0.37 21.93
CA GLU A 43 -35.02 -0.91 22.81
C GLU A 43 -33.78 -1.38 22.05
N GLU A 44 -33.94 -1.87 20.80
CA GLU A 44 -32.85 -2.30 19.94
C GLU A 44 -32.06 -1.14 19.31
N CYS A 45 -32.55 0.10 19.45
CA CYS A 45 -32.02 1.27 18.77
C CYS A 45 -31.51 2.33 19.76
N SER A 46 -30.77 3.28 19.27
CA SER A 46 -30.40 4.52 19.96
C SER A 46 -30.88 5.72 19.16
N CYS A 47 -31.60 6.63 19.80
CA CYS A 47 -32.11 7.84 19.19
C CYS A 47 -31.37 9.04 19.76
N ARG A 48 -30.68 9.77 18.89
CA ARG A 48 -29.86 10.92 19.31
C ARG A 48 -30.13 12.11 18.40
N THR A 49 -30.24 13.27 19.02
CA THR A 49 -30.22 14.53 18.29
C THR A 49 -28.78 15.04 18.22
N THR A 50 -28.28 15.21 17.01
CA THR A 50 -26.98 15.81 16.73
C THR A 50 -27.18 17.21 16.19
N PHE A 51 -26.26 18.15 16.49
CA PHE A 51 -26.33 19.50 15.96
C PHE A 51 -25.33 19.63 14.81
N HIS A 52 -25.85 19.80 13.60
CA HIS A 52 -25.02 20.06 12.45
C HIS A 52 -24.98 21.56 12.15
N ARG A 53 -23.79 22.10 11.84
CA ARG A 53 -23.56 23.55 11.73
C ARG A 53 -24.38 24.24 10.65
N GLU A 54 -24.70 23.52 9.57
CA GLU A 54 -25.44 24.06 8.41
C GLU A 54 -26.91 23.61 8.38
N GLU A 55 -27.26 22.44 8.93
CA GLU A 55 -28.58 21.81 8.83
C GLU A 55 -29.39 21.87 10.14
N GLY A 56 -28.80 22.38 11.22
CA GLY A 56 -29.48 22.50 12.53
C GLY A 56 -29.53 21.19 13.32
N ARG A 57 -30.69 20.94 13.98
CA ARG A 57 -30.91 19.71 14.76
C ARG A 57 -31.28 18.56 13.83
N LEU A 58 -30.47 17.49 13.83
CA LEU A 58 -30.72 16.26 13.09
C LEU A 58 -31.04 15.12 14.06
N LEU A 59 -32.23 14.54 13.93
CA LEU A 59 -32.62 13.34 14.66
C LEU A 59 -32.13 12.10 13.92
N ARG A 60 -31.26 11.33 14.59
CA ARG A 60 -30.70 10.09 14.11
C ARG A 60 -31.20 8.91 14.92
N ILE A 61 -31.71 7.88 14.22
CA ILE A 61 -32.07 6.58 14.79
C ILE A 61 -31.01 5.57 14.32
N ALA A 62 -30.35 4.88 15.27
CA ALA A 62 -29.33 3.90 14.97
C ALA A 62 -29.60 2.58 15.69
N CYS A 63 -29.87 1.53 14.94
CA CYS A 63 -30.11 0.16 15.42
C CYS A 63 -28.92 -0.71 15.04
N SER A 64 -28.15 -1.21 16.03
CA SER A 64 -26.89 -1.92 15.80
C SER A 64 -26.71 -3.18 16.65
N ARG A 65 -27.74 -3.64 17.35
CA ARG A 65 -27.66 -4.83 18.21
C ARG A 65 -27.71 -6.14 17.41
N GLY A 66 -28.29 -6.12 16.21
CA GLY A 66 -28.52 -7.30 15.39
C GLY A 66 -29.78 -8.08 15.80
N ASP A 67 -29.92 -9.31 15.27
CA ASP A 67 -31.06 -10.23 15.49
C ASP A 67 -32.44 -9.64 15.06
N MET A 68 -32.40 -8.71 14.09
CA MET A 68 -33.62 -8.09 13.58
C MET A 68 -34.17 -8.90 12.40
N HIS A 69 -35.46 -9.28 12.46
CA HIS A 69 -36.21 -9.89 11.36
C HIS A 69 -37.14 -8.88 10.67
N THR A 70 -37.54 -7.84 11.38
CA THR A 70 -38.34 -6.73 10.86
C THR A 70 -37.80 -5.40 11.38
N ILE A 71 -37.96 -4.35 10.58
CA ILE A 71 -37.60 -3.00 11.01
C ILE A 71 -38.77 -2.40 11.81
N PRO A 72 -38.58 -1.99 13.07
CA PRO A 72 -39.68 -1.51 13.93
C PRO A 72 -40.06 -0.05 13.62
N VAL A 73 -40.45 0.23 12.36
CA VAL A 73 -40.72 1.57 11.85
C VAL A 73 -41.89 2.29 12.56
N ASP A 74 -42.80 1.52 13.16
CA ASP A 74 -43.95 2.08 13.88
C ASP A 74 -43.53 2.80 15.18
N TYR A 75 -42.39 2.44 15.73
CA TYR A 75 -41.78 3.04 16.92
C TYR A 75 -40.75 4.11 16.60
N PHE A 76 -40.50 4.40 15.32
CA PHE A 76 -39.53 5.43 14.92
C PHE A 76 -40.23 6.79 14.89
N ASP A 77 -39.56 7.83 15.41
CA ASP A 77 -40.00 9.21 15.25
C ASP A 77 -40.03 9.57 13.75
N ARG A 78 -41.20 9.97 13.26
CA ARG A 78 -41.43 10.33 11.85
C ARG A 78 -40.65 11.57 11.40
N ASN A 79 -40.10 12.34 12.35
CA ASN A 79 -39.23 13.48 12.06
C ASN A 79 -37.77 13.09 11.91
N ALA A 80 -37.42 11.82 11.96
CA ALA A 80 -36.06 11.38 11.77
C ALA A 80 -35.51 11.79 10.39
N GLN A 81 -34.30 12.35 10.39
CA GLN A 81 -33.57 12.69 9.18
C GLN A 81 -32.61 11.58 8.78
N ILE A 82 -32.10 10.80 9.71
CA ILE A 82 -31.12 9.74 9.46
C ILE A 82 -31.60 8.46 10.15
N ILE A 83 -31.73 7.37 9.39
CA ILE A 83 -31.95 6.03 9.92
C ILE A 83 -30.77 5.13 9.53
N SER A 84 -30.15 4.51 10.53
CA SER A 84 -29.00 3.60 10.37
C SER A 84 -29.32 2.26 11.01
N ILE A 85 -29.33 1.19 10.23
CA ILE A 85 -29.54 -0.19 10.68
C ILE A 85 -28.32 -1.02 10.25
N SER A 86 -27.75 -1.75 11.20
CA SER A 86 -26.61 -2.65 10.94
C SER A 86 -26.63 -3.79 11.95
N ALA A 87 -25.84 -4.83 11.70
CA ALA A 87 -25.69 -5.93 12.64
C ALA A 87 -24.21 -6.28 12.83
N PRO A 88 -23.79 -6.67 14.05
CA PRO A 88 -22.48 -7.29 14.26
C PRO A 88 -22.43 -8.70 13.62
N ALA A 89 -21.24 -9.19 13.33
CA ALA A 89 -21.06 -10.49 12.68
C ALA A 89 -21.60 -11.66 13.53
N GLU A 90 -21.51 -11.53 14.85
CA GLU A 90 -21.96 -12.55 15.80
C GLU A 90 -23.49 -12.63 15.92
N ASN A 91 -24.20 -11.57 15.52
CA ASN A 91 -25.64 -11.46 15.66
C ASN A 91 -26.29 -10.81 14.41
N PRO A 92 -26.35 -11.53 13.27
CA PRO A 92 -26.76 -10.95 12.00
C PRO A 92 -28.26 -10.63 11.95
N ASN A 93 -28.62 -9.59 11.21
CA ASN A 93 -30.01 -9.30 10.84
C ASN A 93 -30.43 -10.17 9.65
N PHE A 94 -31.75 -10.37 9.51
CA PHE A 94 -32.41 -11.02 8.36
C PHE A 94 -33.61 -10.19 7.93
N LEU A 95 -33.36 -9.08 7.22
CA LEU A 95 -34.37 -8.07 6.94
C LEU A 95 -34.97 -8.23 5.53
N THR A 96 -36.20 -7.78 5.39
CA THR A 96 -36.85 -7.55 4.11
C THR A 96 -37.23 -6.07 3.98
N ILE A 97 -37.06 -5.50 2.79
CA ILE A 97 -37.42 -4.11 2.50
C ILE A 97 -38.68 -4.12 1.61
N GLY A 98 -39.79 -3.61 2.17
CA GLY A 98 -41.02 -3.32 1.47
C GLY A 98 -41.40 -1.83 1.63
N PRO A 99 -42.64 -1.42 1.39
CA PRO A 99 -43.10 -0.03 1.52
C PRO A 99 -43.25 0.43 2.99
N ILE A 100 -42.44 -0.10 3.89
CA ILE A 100 -42.51 0.11 5.35
C ILE A 100 -42.20 1.55 5.78
N PHE A 101 -41.37 2.26 5.04
CA PHE A 101 -41.02 3.66 5.35
C PHE A 101 -42.06 4.67 4.83
N THR A 102 -43.06 4.20 4.10
CA THR A 102 -44.03 5.06 3.39
C THR A 102 -45.46 4.88 3.84
N GLN A 103 -45.77 3.80 4.54
CA GLN A 103 -47.11 3.46 5.03
C GLN A 103 -47.08 3.18 6.53
N PRO A 104 -48.15 3.51 7.30
CA PRO A 104 -49.29 4.36 6.87
C PRO A 104 -48.96 5.85 6.73
N ILE A 105 -47.85 6.32 7.34
CA ILE A 105 -47.38 7.72 7.28
C ILE A 105 -45.91 7.73 6.83
N PRO A 106 -45.57 8.46 5.75
CA PRO A 106 -44.22 8.50 5.24
C PRO A 106 -43.27 9.31 6.13
N PHE A 107 -41.99 8.94 6.12
CA PHE A 107 -40.90 9.70 6.73
C PHE A 107 -40.47 10.88 5.82
N VAL A 108 -41.28 11.91 5.77
CA VAL A 108 -41.10 13.04 4.83
C VAL A 108 -39.78 13.81 5.05
N ASN A 109 -39.22 13.78 6.27
CA ASN A 109 -38.00 14.48 6.62
C ASN A 109 -36.74 13.62 6.46
N LEU A 110 -36.88 12.34 6.08
CA LEU A 110 -35.74 11.41 5.97
C LEU A 110 -34.81 11.83 4.83
N GLN A 111 -33.53 12.02 5.14
CA GLN A 111 -32.48 12.43 4.23
C GLN A 111 -31.51 11.30 3.93
N GLU A 112 -31.20 10.47 4.93
CA GLU A 112 -30.26 9.35 4.80
C GLU A 112 -30.86 8.06 5.36
N LEU A 113 -30.74 7.00 4.58
CA LEU A 113 -31.16 5.66 4.97
C LEU A 113 -30.01 4.69 4.75
N HIS A 114 -29.49 4.14 5.84
CA HIS A 114 -28.44 3.12 5.83
C HIS A 114 -29.00 1.81 6.39
N ILE A 115 -29.00 0.74 5.58
CA ILE A 115 -29.32 -0.61 6.03
C ILE A 115 -28.19 -1.52 5.54
N VAL A 116 -27.21 -1.70 6.40
CA VAL A 116 -25.92 -2.30 6.07
C VAL A 116 -25.76 -3.63 6.82
N ASN A 117 -25.16 -4.63 6.19
CA ASN A 117 -24.87 -5.93 6.82
C ASN A 117 -26.13 -6.54 7.49
N SER A 118 -27.22 -6.63 6.75
CA SER A 118 -28.54 -7.01 7.28
C SER A 118 -29.23 -8.12 6.48
N ASN A 119 -28.44 -8.87 5.67
CA ASN A 119 -28.88 -10.04 4.88
C ASN A 119 -30.13 -9.80 4.03
N ILE A 120 -30.31 -8.62 3.45
CA ILE A 120 -31.48 -8.27 2.63
C ILE A 120 -31.36 -9.00 1.28
N PRO A 121 -32.30 -9.90 0.93
CA PRO A 121 -32.24 -10.65 -0.33
C PRO A 121 -32.80 -9.87 -1.52
N SER A 122 -33.76 -8.96 -1.27
CA SER A 122 -34.42 -8.17 -2.32
C SER A 122 -35.04 -6.90 -1.76
N ILE A 123 -35.30 -5.94 -2.66
CA ILE A 123 -36.02 -4.71 -2.38
C ILE A 123 -37.43 -4.86 -3.02
N GLY A 124 -38.46 -4.63 -2.23
CA GLY A 124 -39.83 -4.65 -2.71
C GLY A 124 -40.15 -3.50 -3.70
N GLN A 125 -41.26 -3.63 -4.42
CA GLN A 125 -41.72 -2.54 -5.27
C GLN A 125 -42.19 -1.36 -4.42
N TYR A 126 -41.95 -0.14 -4.90
CA TYR A 126 -42.34 1.11 -4.23
C TYR A 126 -41.84 1.28 -2.79
N SER A 127 -40.79 0.56 -2.39
CA SER A 127 -40.29 0.55 -1.01
C SER A 127 -39.97 1.94 -0.46
N PHE A 128 -39.60 2.86 -1.33
CA PHE A 128 -39.17 4.21 -0.95
C PHE A 128 -40.12 5.31 -1.52
N TRP A 129 -41.30 4.92 -1.98
CA TRP A 129 -42.28 5.87 -2.55
C TRP A 129 -42.74 6.89 -1.50
N GLY A 130 -42.60 8.18 -1.79
CA GLY A 130 -43.00 9.26 -0.87
C GLY A 130 -41.83 9.82 -0.04
N LEU A 131 -40.65 9.24 -0.06
CA LEU A 131 -39.43 9.76 0.61
C LEU A 131 -38.78 10.86 -0.24
N GLN A 132 -39.47 11.98 -0.42
CA GLN A 132 -39.03 13.03 -1.36
C GLN A 132 -37.75 13.73 -0.97
N ASN A 133 -37.41 13.78 0.34
CA ASN A 133 -36.19 14.43 0.84
C ASN A 133 -34.99 13.49 0.96
N LEU A 134 -35.15 12.21 0.59
CA LEU A 134 -34.08 11.22 0.68
C LEU A 134 -32.97 11.54 -0.33
N ARG A 135 -31.76 11.73 0.17
CA ARG A 135 -30.55 12.08 -0.58
C ARG A 135 -29.58 10.94 -0.72
N LEU A 136 -29.52 10.07 0.30
CA LEU A 136 -28.58 8.95 0.35
C LEU A 136 -29.31 7.66 0.75
N ILE A 137 -29.07 6.60 -0.03
CA ILE A 137 -29.40 5.22 0.33
C ILE A 137 -28.10 4.41 0.35
N ASN A 138 -27.85 3.74 1.47
CA ASN A 138 -26.75 2.80 1.62
C ASN A 138 -27.29 1.42 1.99
N LEU A 139 -27.14 0.47 1.06
CA LEU A 139 -27.52 -0.94 1.20
C LEU A 139 -26.29 -1.87 1.03
N THR A 140 -25.12 -1.40 1.42
CA THR A 140 -23.88 -2.19 1.31
C THR A 140 -23.89 -3.41 2.23
N TYR A 141 -23.14 -4.43 1.84
CA TYR A 141 -23.01 -5.69 2.60
C TYR A 141 -24.36 -6.37 2.87
N ASN A 142 -25.16 -6.55 1.81
CA ASN A 142 -26.41 -7.30 1.87
C ASN A 142 -26.38 -8.47 0.85
N ASN A 143 -27.50 -9.14 0.68
CA ASN A 143 -27.62 -10.30 -0.20
C ASN A 143 -28.51 -10.03 -1.44
N LEU A 144 -28.57 -8.76 -1.90
CA LEU A 144 -29.39 -8.38 -3.05
C LEU A 144 -28.91 -9.11 -4.30
N THR A 145 -29.80 -9.85 -4.96
CA THR A 145 -29.50 -10.59 -6.20
C THR A 145 -29.97 -9.87 -7.45
N SER A 146 -30.98 -9.03 -7.33
CA SER A 146 -31.55 -8.26 -8.44
C SER A 146 -32.15 -6.94 -7.99
N ILE A 147 -32.15 -5.97 -8.89
CA ILE A 147 -32.78 -4.66 -8.72
C ILE A 147 -33.46 -4.24 -10.03
N ASN A 148 -34.52 -3.46 -9.92
CA ASN A 148 -35.27 -2.92 -11.05
C ASN A 148 -35.78 -1.50 -10.77
N ALA A 149 -36.39 -0.87 -11.76
CA ALA A 149 -36.85 0.53 -11.68
C ALA A 149 -37.88 0.78 -10.57
N ASP A 150 -38.78 -0.17 -10.31
CA ASP A 150 -39.85 -0.01 -9.33
C ASP A 150 -39.34 -0.02 -7.88
N ASN A 151 -38.12 -0.56 -7.64
CA ASN A 151 -37.46 -0.50 -6.33
C ASN A 151 -37.17 0.96 -5.91
N PHE A 152 -36.81 1.81 -6.87
CA PHE A 152 -36.35 3.20 -6.63
C PHE A 152 -37.36 4.26 -7.07
N ARG A 153 -38.61 3.86 -7.35
CA ARG A 153 -39.63 4.79 -7.81
C ARG A 153 -39.94 5.87 -6.77
N GLY A 154 -39.96 7.13 -7.21
CA GLY A 154 -40.23 8.29 -6.36
C GLY A 154 -39.01 8.99 -5.78
N LEU A 155 -37.81 8.44 -5.92
CA LEU A 155 -36.58 8.98 -5.37
C LEU A 155 -35.92 10.03 -6.29
N ILE A 156 -36.68 11.04 -6.67
CA ILE A 156 -36.26 12.07 -7.64
C ILE A 156 -35.12 12.98 -7.13
N ASN A 157 -34.92 13.08 -5.81
CA ASN A 157 -33.89 13.90 -5.16
C ASN A 157 -32.72 13.08 -4.64
N LEU A 158 -32.69 11.76 -4.86
CA LEU A 158 -31.58 10.91 -4.42
C LEU A 158 -30.30 11.30 -5.16
N THR A 159 -29.27 11.62 -4.38
CA THR A 159 -27.95 12.00 -4.90
C THR A 159 -26.92 10.90 -4.81
N GLU A 160 -27.06 9.98 -3.86
CA GLU A 160 -26.09 8.91 -3.60
C GLU A 160 -26.79 7.56 -3.39
N LEU A 161 -26.33 6.54 -4.12
CA LEU A 161 -26.83 5.17 -4.01
C LEU A 161 -25.65 4.21 -3.90
N HIS A 162 -25.55 3.51 -2.77
CA HIS A 162 -24.53 2.50 -2.48
C HIS A 162 -25.19 1.11 -2.45
N LEU A 163 -24.76 0.26 -3.37
CA LEU A 163 -25.22 -1.12 -3.55
C LEU A 163 -24.04 -2.10 -3.58
N ASP A 164 -22.87 -1.66 -3.17
CA ASP A 164 -21.66 -2.48 -3.19
C ASP A 164 -21.72 -3.61 -2.16
N HIS A 165 -20.89 -4.65 -2.39
CA HIS A 165 -20.87 -5.86 -1.56
C HIS A 165 -22.26 -6.51 -1.45
N ASN A 166 -22.84 -6.80 -2.61
CA ASN A 166 -24.08 -7.55 -2.76
C ASN A 166 -23.88 -8.72 -3.76
N ASN A 167 -24.93 -9.38 -4.15
CA ASN A 167 -24.93 -10.49 -5.10
C ASN A 167 -25.66 -10.15 -6.40
N ILE A 168 -25.66 -8.86 -6.80
CA ILE A 168 -26.41 -8.41 -7.98
C ILE A 168 -25.76 -8.99 -9.23
N GLU A 169 -26.53 -9.77 -10.00
CA GLU A 169 -26.08 -10.41 -11.23
C GLU A 169 -26.53 -9.61 -12.47
N GLN A 170 -27.79 -9.20 -12.49
CA GLN A 170 -28.39 -8.56 -13.64
C GLN A 170 -29.26 -7.35 -13.23
N MET A 171 -29.24 -6.35 -14.10
CA MET A 171 -30.07 -5.16 -13.98
C MET A 171 -30.77 -4.92 -15.32
N PRO A 172 -32.11 -4.86 -15.36
CA PRO A 172 -32.83 -4.53 -16.57
C PRO A 172 -32.49 -3.14 -17.14
N SER A 173 -32.76 -2.93 -18.40
CA SER A 173 -32.68 -1.59 -19.00
C SER A 173 -33.52 -0.58 -18.19
N GLU A 174 -33.00 0.65 -18.06
CA GLU A 174 -33.68 1.74 -17.35
C GLU A 174 -33.90 1.50 -15.84
N THR A 175 -33.15 0.58 -15.20
CA THR A 175 -33.27 0.30 -13.76
C THR A 175 -33.24 1.57 -12.90
N PHE A 176 -32.42 2.54 -13.27
CA PHE A 176 -32.22 3.77 -12.48
C PHE A 176 -33.01 4.98 -13.01
N ARG A 177 -34.00 4.81 -13.92
CA ARG A 177 -34.68 5.90 -14.63
C ARG A 177 -35.35 6.96 -13.72
N HIS A 178 -35.65 6.59 -12.48
CA HIS A 178 -36.30 7.48 -11.51
C HIS A 178 -35.34 8.36 -10.73
N LEU A 179 -34.03 8.07 -10.79
CA LEU A 179 -32.98 8.70 -9.97
C LEU A 179 -32.36 9.92 -10.68
N THR A 180 -33.20 10.87 -11.11
CA THR A 180 -32.77 11.99 -11.98
C THR A 180 -31.79 12.98 -11.33
N ALA A 181 -31.66 12.97 -10.00
CA ALA A 181 -30.69 13.78 -9.26
C ALA A 181 -29.39 13.03 -8.90
N LEU A 182 -29.27 11.74 -9.26
CA LEU A 182 -28.17 10.89 -8.82
C LEU A 182 -26.84 11.40 -9.33
N LYS A 183 -25.89 11.55 -8.40
CA LYS A 183 -24.49 11.97 -8.64
C LYS A 183 -23.50 10.86 -8.41
N THR A 184 -23.76 9.99 -7.44
CA THR A 184 -22.89 8.89 -7.03
C THR A 184 -23.64 7.57 -7.10
N LEU A 185 -23.10 6.61 -7.85
CA LEU A 185 -23.58 5.23 -7.92
C LEU A 185 -22.42 4.27 -7.67
N VAL A 186 -22.55 3.46 -6.61
CA VAL A 186 -21.55 2.43 -6.26
C VAL A 186 -22.18 1.06 -6.41
N LEU A 187 -21.61 0.26 -7.32
CA LEU A 187 -22.03 -1.10 -7.67
C LEU A 187 -20.87 -2.10 -7.51
N SER A 188 -19.80 -1.69 -6.86
CA SER A 188 -18.60 -2.54 -6.72
C SER A 188 -18.87 -3.79 -5.88
N ASN A 189 -18.02 -4.82 -6.05
CA ASN A 189 -18.16 -6.09 -5.33
C ASN A 189 -19.55 -6.72 -5.48
N ASN A 190 -19.95 -6.97 -6.73
CA ASN A 190 -21.17 -7.67 -7.11
C ASN A 190 -20.86 -8.79 -8.13
N GLN A 191 -21.87 -9.40 -8.70
CA GLN A 191 -21.76 -10.47 -9.70
C GLN A 191 -22.16 -10.00 -11.10
N ILE A 192 -22.06 -8.69 -11.38
CA ILE A 192 -22.51 -8.09 -12.64
C ILE A 192 -21.57 -8.55 -13.76
N SER A 193 -22.09 -9.32 -14.70
CA SER A 193 -21.32 -9.82 -15.85
C SER A 193 -21.52 -8.98 -17.11
N THR A 194 -22.64 -8.26 -17.22
CA THR A 194 -22.97 -7.44 -18.39
C THR A 194 -23.72 -6.18 -17.98
N LEU A 195 -23.47 -5.09 -18.71
CA LEU A 195 -24.24 -3.85 -18.61
C LEU A 195 -25.13 -3.73 -19.87
N VAL A 196 -26.43 -3.68 -19.66
CA VAL A 196 -27.40 -3.59 -20.76
C VAL A 196 -27.52 -2.17 -21.29
N PRO A 197 -27.81 -1.96 -22.59
CA PRO A 197 -28.05 -0.64 -23.16
C PRO A 197 -29.14 0.12 -22.39
N ARG A 198 -28.99 1.45 -22.26
CA ARG A 198 -29.93 2.35 -21.55
C ARG A 198 -30.04 2.08 -20.04
N LEU A 199 -29.14 1.31 -19.43
CA LEU A 199 -29.14 1.06 -17.98
C LEU A 199 -29.13 2.38 -17.18
N PHE A 200 -28.30 3.34 -17.60
CA PHE A 200 -28.14 4.64 -16.95
C PHE A 200 -29.00 5.76 -17.56
N ARG A 201 -30.07 5.38 -18.26
CA ARG A 201 -30.99 6.37 -18.82
C ARG A 201 -31.52 7.30 -17.74
N MET A 202 -31.61 8.60 -18.02
CA MET A 202 -32.03 9.69 -17.13
C MET A 202 -31.02 10.11 -16.05
N LEU A 203 -29.83 9.49 -15.98
CA LEU A 203 -28.80 9.83 -15.01
C LEU A 203 -27.86 10.95 -15.50
N ALA A 204 -28.37 12.00 -16.11
CA ALA A 204 -27.56 13.07 -16.69
C ALA A 204 -26.65 13.79 -15.67
N LYS A 205 -26.93 13.71 -14.36
CA LYS A 205 -26.13 14.32 -13.28
C LYS A 205 -25.09 13.37 -12.69
N LEU A 206 -25.03 12.11 -13.16
CA LEU A 206 -24.08 11.14 -12.61
C LEU A 206 -22.63 11.60 -12.87
N SER A 207 -21.88 11.74 -11.78
CA SER A 207 -20.49 12.18 -11.80
C SER A 207 -19.49 11.14 -11.29
N TYR A 208 -19.97 10.17 -10.50
CA TYR A 208 -19.17 9.08 -9.93
C TYR A 208 -19.85 7.74 -10.17
N LEU A 209 -19.13 6.82 -10.82
CA LEU A 209 -19.57 5.45 -11.07
C LEU A 209 -18.46 4.47 -10.68
N ASP A 210 -18.75 3.57 -9.74
CA ASP A 210 -17.85 2.49 -9.34
C ASP A 210 -18.46 1.13 -9.70
N LEU A 211 -17.83 0.44 -10.63
CA LEU A 211 -18.17 -0.89 -11.12
C LEU A 211 -17.12 -1.94 -10.71
N SER A 212 -16.15 -1.58 -9.86
CA SER A 212 -15.00 -2.42 -9.50
C SER A 212 -15.45 -3.76 -8.92
N ASP A 213 -14.61 -4.77 -9.06
CA ASP A 213 -14.87 -6.11 -8.49
C ASP A 213 -16.18 -6.75 -9.00
N ASN A 214 -16.42 -6.63 -10.33
CA ASN A 214 -17.49 -7.29 -11.05
C ASN A 214 -16.94 -8.06 -12.26
N PRO A 215 -17.46 -9.22 -12.64
CA PRO A 215 -16.94 -10.02 -13.76
C PRO A 215 -17.43 -9.53 -15.13
N LEU A 216 -17.28 -8.22 -15.42
CA LEU A 216 -17.84 -7.58 -16.62
C LEU A 216 -17.23 -8.03 -17.94
N ALA A 217 -15.91 -8.32 -17.96
CA ALA A 217 -15.13 -8.70 -19.14
C ALA A 217 -15.12 -7.72 -20.32
N ASP A 218 -16.17 -6.93 -20.52
CA ASP A 218 -16.28 -5.88 -21.55
C ASP A 218 -17.21 -4.75 -21.07
N LEU A 219 -17.06 -3.57 -21.70
CA LEU A 219 -17.89 -2.38 -21.47
C LEU A 219 -18.54 -1.95 -22.80
N ASN A 220 -19.86 -2.01 -22.86
CA ASN A 220 -20.61 -1.58 -24.05
C ASN A 220 -20.72 -0.04 -24.08
N PRO A 221 -20.26 0.66 -25.16
CA PRO A 221 -20.39 2.12 -25.28
C PRO A 221 -21.82 2.65 -25.17
N GLU A 222 -22.82 1.89 -25.63
CA GLU A 222 -24.23 2.30 -25.58
C GLU A 222 -24.75 2.60 -24.17
N VAL A 223 -24.10 2.01 -23.15
CA VAL A 223 -24.44 2.22 -21.73
C VAL A 223 -24.04 3.61 -21.25
N PHE A 224 -22.99 4.21 -21.83
CA PHE A 224 -22.40 5.47 -21.39
C PHE A 224 -22.99 6.71 -22.06
N LYS A 225 -23.90 6.55 -23.04
CA LYS A 225 -24.49 7.66 -23.81
C LYS A 225 -25.24 8.68 -22.94
N ASP A 226 -25.87 8.22 -21.86
CA ASP A 226 -26.73 9.04 -21.01
C ASP A 226 -25.97 9.72 -19.85
N ILE A 227 -24.68 9.41 -19.63
CA ILE A 227 -23.89 9.86 -18.48
C ILE A 227 -22.67 10.70 -18.88
N GLN A 228 -22.84 11.63 -19.80
CA GLN A 228 -21.75 12.43 -20.39
C GLN A 228 -20.99 13.31 -19.39
N HIS A 229 -21.59 13.62 -18.23
CA HIS A 229 -20.98 14.41 -17.16
C HIS A 229 -20.17 13.59 -16.15
N LEU A 230 -19.94 12.31 -16.44
CA LEU A 230 -19.14 11.43 -15.58
C LEU A 230 -17.73 11.99 -15.40
N ARG A 231 -17.29 12.09 -14.13
CA ARG A 231 -15.95 12.56 -13.74
C ARG A 231 -15.07 11.44 -13.21
N VAL A 232 -15.67 10.46 -12.54
CA VAL A 232 -14.95 9.34 -11.96
C VAL A 232 -15.57 8.04 -12.47
N LEU A 233 -14.75 7.21 -13.12
CA LEU A 233 -15.09 5.84 -13.52
C LEU A 233 -14.09 4.89 -12.90
N LYS A 234 -14.59 3.95 -12.11
CA LYS A 234 -13.78 2.85 -11.57
C LYS A 234 -14.30 1.53 -12.09
N CYS A 235 -13.42 0.72 -12.62
CA CYS A 235 -13.63 -0.66 -13.06
C CYS A 235 -12.37 -1.50 -12.78
N ARG A 236 -11.94 -1.47 -11.51
CA ARG A 236 -10.83 -2.26 -11.01
C ARG A 236 -11.28 -3.71 -10.85
N ARG A 237 -10.45 -4.69 -11.22
CA ARG A 237 -10.80 -6.12 -11.19
C ARG A 237 -12.11 -6.48 -11.92
N CYS A 238 -12.31 -5.87 -13.10
CA CYS A 238 -13.48 -6.12 -13.96
C CYS A 238 -13.21 -7.18 -15.05
N LEU A 239 -12.08 -7.85 -15.05
CA LEU A 239 -11.63 -8.83 -16.06
C LEU A 239 -11.49 -8.25 -17.47
N LEU A 240 -11.35 -6.92 -17.62
CA LEU A 240 -11.24 -6.24 -18.89
C LEU A 240 -9.93 -6.58 -19.60
N ARG A 241 -9.99 -6.92 -20.90
CA ARG A 241 -8.83 -7.09 -21.75
C ARG A 241 -8.52 -5.86 -22.60
N ARG A 242 -9.52 -5.04 -22.83
CA ARG A 242 -9.49 -3.76 -23.56
C ARG A 242 -10.72 -2.94 -23.16
N VAL A 243 -10.71 -1.66 -23.45
CA VAL A 243 -11.90 -0.80 -23.43
C VAL A 243 -12.16 -0.31 -24.86
N ASN A 244 -13.41 -0.26 -25.27
CA ASN A 244 -13.75 0.39 -26.52
C ASN A 244 -13.57 1.91 -26.37
N THR A 245 -12.63 2.52 -27.08
CA THR A 245 -12.27 3.93 -26.98
C THR A 245 -13.43 4.89 -27.28
N GLN A 246 -14.49 4.41 -27.95
CA GLN A 246 -15.73 5.18 -28.15
C GLN A 246 -16.33 5.62 -26.80
N ILE A 247 -16.17 4.84 -25.73
CA ILE A 247 -16.63 5.22 -24.38
C ILE A 247 -15.99 6.56 -23.96
N TYR A 248 -14.72 6.75 -24.20
CA TYR A 248 -13.99 7.95 -23.81
C TYR A 248 -14.48 9.21 -24.57
N HIS A 249 -15.03 9.05 -25.78
CA HIS A 249 -15.69 10.14 -26.50
C HIS A 249 -17.05 10.50 -25.90
N LEU A 250 -17.73 9.52 -25.29
CA LEU A 250 -19.02 9.72 -24.64
C LEU A 250 -18.91 10.35 -23.25
N VAL A 251 -17.76 10.17 -22.56
CA VAL A 251 -17.50 10.74 -21.22
C VAL A 251 -16.26 11.65 -21.20
N PRO A 252 -16.22 12.73 -22.01
CA PRO A 252 -15.02 13.55 -22.20
C PRO A 252 -14.62 14.38 -20.98
N HIS A 253 -15.47 14.44 -19.95
CA HIS A 253 -15.26 15.18 -18.71
C HIS A 253 -14.59 14.33 -17.61
N LEU A 254 -14.15 13.12 -17.94
CA LEU A 254 -13.56 12.20 -16.97
C LEU A 254 -12.26 12.79 -16.39
N GLU A 255 -12.20 12.83 -15.05
CA GLU A 255 -11.07 13.31 -14.26
C GLU A 255 -10.28 12.17 -13.60
N GLU A 256 -10.95 11.10 -13.20
CA GLU A 256 -10.33 9.88 -12.67
C GLU A 256 -10.84 8.64 -13.42
N LEU A 257 -9.88 7.82 -13.87
CA LEU A 257 -10.13 6.51 -14.49
C LEU A 257 -9.30 5.45 -13.77
N ASP A 258 -9.97 4.49 -13.12
CA ASP A 258 -9.33 3.35 -12.47
C ASP A 258 -9.64 2.07 -13.26
N LEU A 259 -8.65 1.57 -13.96
CA LEU A 259 -8.65 0.29 -14.70
C LEU A 259 -7.61 -0.68 -14.12
N GLY A 260 -7.27 -0.52 -12.85
CA GLY A 260 -6.31 -1.37 -12.18
C GLY A 260 -6.76 -2.83 -12.09
N GLU A 261 -5.80 -3.73 -11.92
CA GLU A 261 -6.01 -5.19 -11.74
C GLU A 261 -6.93 -5.82 -12.77
N ASN A 262 -6.76 -5.45 -14.04
CA ASN A 262 -7.44 -6.01 -15.19
C ASN A 262 -6.48 -6.87 -16.04
N LEU A 263 -6.84 -7.17 -17.28
CA LEU A 263 -6.09 -8.09 -18.15
C LEU A 263 -5.49 -7.39 -19.38
N PHE A 264 -5.23 -6.09 -19.31
CA PHE A 264 -4.65 -5.31 -20.40
C PHE A 264 -3.24 -5.77 -20.72
N LYS A 265 -2.98 -6.17 -21.96
CA LYS A 265 -1.65 -6.57 -22.44
C LYS A 265 -0.93 -5.44 -23.17
N TYR A 266 -1.67 -4.59 -23.83
CA TYR A 266 -1.20 -3.43 -24.59
C TYR A 266 -2.24 -2.31 -24.56
N LEU A 267 -1.80 -1.11 -24.85
CA LEU A 267 -2.64 0.08 -25.05
C LEU A 267 -2.36 0.61 -26.45
N THR A 268 -3.35 1.19 -27.08
CA THR A 268 -3.17 1.87 -28.37
C THR A 268 -2.63 3.28 -28.15
N PRO A 269 -1.81 3.87 -29.05
CA PRO A 269 -1.27 5.21 -28.86
C PRO A 269 -2.32 6.30 -28.63
N ASP A 270 -3.52 6.13 -29.16
CA ASP A 270 -4.63 7.07 -29.03
C ASP A 270 -5.65 6.68 -27.96
N GLU A 271 -5.33 5.71 -27.10
CA GLU A 271 -6.26 5.14 -26.11
C GLU A 271 -6.99 6.22 -25.30
N PHE A 272 -6.26 7.22 -24.81
CA PHE A 272 -6.81 8.24 -23.90
C PHE A 272 -6.93 9.64 -24.56
N ILE A 273 -6.90 9.74 -25.89
CA ILE A 273 -6.86 11.02 -26.64
C ILE A 273 -8.04 11.94 -26.32
N SER A 274 -9.22 11.37 -26.06
CA SER A 274 -10.47 12.10 -25.78
C SER A 274 -10.55 12.62 -24.35
N LEU A 275 -9.77 12.05 -23.42
CA LEU A 275 -9.83 12.36 -22.00
C LEU A 275 -8.90 13.53 -21.63
N LYS A 276 -9.16 14.72 -22.20
CA LYS A 276 -8.29 15.89 -21.99
C LYS A 276 -8.26 16.42 -20.56
N LYS A 277 -9.32 16.13 -19.75
CA LYS A 277 -9.46 16.56 -18.35
C LYS A 277 -8.99 15.52 -17.35
N LEU A 278 -8.39 14.41 -17.83
CA LEU A 278 -7.96 13.32 -16.96
C LEU A 278 -6.83 13.79 -16.04
N LYS A 279 -7.06 13.65 -14.71
CA LYS A 279 -6.12 14.04 -13.65
C LYS A 279 -5.49 12.82 -12.99
N LYS A 280 -6.19 11.68 -12.98
CA LYS A 280 -5.72 10.45 -12.34
C LYS A 280 -6.04 9.24 -13.19
N LEU A 281 -5.01 8.48 -13.54
CA LEU A 281 -5.10 7.24 -14.30
C LEU A 281 -4.42 6.11 -13.56
N LYS A 282 -5.18 5.05 -13.28
CA LYS A 282 -4.64 3.84 -12.69
C LYS A 282 -4.75 2.69 -13.67
N LEU A 283 -3.62 2.08 -13.98
CA LEU A 283 -3.43 0.91 -14.84
C LEU A 283 -2.58 -0.15 -14.13
N ASP A 284 -2.41 -0.01 -12.82
CA ASP A 284 -1.63 -0.95 -12.01
C ASP A 284 -2.24 -2.35 -12.00
N GLY A 285 -1.39 -3.38 -11.81
CA GLY A 285 -1.87 -4.77 -11.73
C GLY A 285 -2.37 -5.36 -13.05
N ASN A 286 -1.92 -4.84 -14.18
CA ASN A 286 -2.24 -5.35 -15.51
C ASN A 286 -1.09 -6.20 -16.10
N GLN A 287 -1.08 -6.43 -17.40
CA GLN A 287 -0.08 -7.24 -18.10
C GLN A 287 0.68 -6.42 -19.16
N LEU A 288 0.72 -5.09 -19.00
CA LEU A 288 1.37 -4.18 -19.94
C LEU A 288 2.87 -4.45 -20.00
N SER A 289 3.43 -4.57 -21.21
CA SER A 289 4.86 -4.85 -21.44
C SER A 289 5.66 -3.63 -21.86
N VAL A 290 5.01 -2.64 -22.45
CA VAL A 290 5.63 -1.41 -22.95
C VAL A 290 4.65 -0.23 -22.86
N ILE A 291 5.16 0.96 -22.59
CA ILE A 291 4.46 2.22 -22.82
C ILE A 291 5.18 2.91 -23.98
N VAL A 292 4.46 3.09 -25.07
CA VAL A 292 5.00 3.65 -26.31
C VAL A 292 5.06 5.18 -26.27
N ASP A 293 5.77 5.76 -27.25
CA ASP A 293 5.89 7.21 -27.39
C ASP A 293 4.53 7.88 -27.53
N TYR A 294 4.39 9.06 -26.93
CA TYR A 294 3.20 9.92 -26.98
C TYR A 294 1.90 9.30 -26.46
N MET A 295 1.96 8.16 -25.74
CA MET A 295 0.78 7.45 -25.19
C MET A 295 -0.19 8.39 -24.45
N PHE A 296 0.33 9.33 -23.68
CA PHE A 296 -0.45 10.28 -22.88
C PHE A 296 -0.37 11.72 -23.44
N GLY A 297 0.02 11.90 -24.69
CA GLY A 297 0.37 13.20 -25.26
C GLY A 297 -0.76 14.26 -25.27
N ARG A 298 -2.01 13.87 -25.05
CA ARG A 298 -3.17 14.77 -24.95
C ARG A 298 -3.68 14.97 -23.52
N ASN A 299 -3.15 14.22 -22.55
CA ASN A 299 -3.61 14.23 -21.15
C ASN A 299 -2.77 15.21 -20.30
N ARG A 300 -2.72 16.47 -20.69
CA ARG A 300 -1.86 17.51 -20.08
C ARG A 300 -2.19 17.80 -18.61
N GLU A 301 -3.42 17.53 -18.17
CA GLU A 301 -3.88 17.74 -16.80
C GLU A 301 -3.57 16.55 -15.88
N LEU A 302 -2.95 15.46 -16.41
CA LEU A 302 -2.68 14.26 -15.64
C LEU A 302 -1.68 14.54 -14.52
N ARG A 303 -2.11 14.29 -13.26
CA ARG A 303 -1.32 14.55 -12.05
C ARG A 303 -0.82 13.26 -11.39
N ALA A 304 -1.55 12.17 -11.55
CA ALA A 304 -1.18 10.88 -10.99
C ALA A 304 -1.33 9.78 -12.04
N LEU A 305 -0.24 9.05 -12.27
CA LEU A 305 -0.19 7.90 -13.17
C LEU A 305 0.35 6.69 -12.41
N SER A 306 -0.45 5.64 -12.31
CA SER A 306 -0.02 4.35 -11.77
C SER A 306 0.06 3.29 -12.85
N LEU A 307 1.25 2.76 -13.06
CA LEU A 307 1.60 1.66 -13.96
C LEU A 307 2.23 0.49 -13.19
N ALA A 308 2.12 0.51 -11.86
CA ALA A 308 2.73 -0.49 -10.99
C ALA A 308 2.20 -1.91 -11.26
N ARG A 309 2.95 -2.93 -10.83
CA ARG A 309 2.53 -4.35 -10.93
C ARG A 309 2.09 -4.75 -12.34
N ASN A 310 2.88 -4.33 -13.33
CA ASN A 310 2.75 -4.72 -14.72
C ASN A 310 3.95 -5.60 -15.16
N ARG A 311 4.16 -5.74 -16.45
CA ARG A 311 5.29 -6.47 -17.02
C ARG A 311 6.20 -5.55 -17.84
N LEU A 312 6.20 -4.23 -17.51
CA LEU A 312 6.95 -3.23 -18.26
C LEU A 312 8.44 -3.52 -18.20
N ALA A 313 9.05 -3.73 -19.34
CA ALA A 313 10.49 -3.79 -19.50
C ALA A 313 11.07 -2.44 -19.93
N LEU A 314 10.27 -1.60 -20.58
CA LEU A 314 10.70 -0.32 -21.12
C LEU A 314 9.58 0.72 -21.06
N LEU A 315 9.96 1.95 -20.75
CA LEU A 315 9.23 3.17 -21.09
C LEU A 315 9.92 3.81 -22.30
N ALA A 316 9.19 4.02 -23.39
CA ALA A 316 9.76 4.63 -24.58
C ALA A 316 10.25 6.08 -24.30
N PRO A 317 11.23 6.61 -25.06
CA PRO A 317 11.83 7.92 -24.78
C PRO A 317 10.84 9.08 -24.70
N ALA A 318 9.78 9.08 -25.51
CA ALA A 318 8.72 10.09 -25.51
C ALA A 318 7.42 9.63 -24.82
N ALA A 319 7.45 8.57 -24.01
CA ALA A 319 6.26 8.00 -23.34
C ALA A 319 5.53 9.00 -22.43
N LEU A 320 6.25 9.86 -21.73
CA LEU A 320 5.71 10.86 -20.80
C LEU A 320 5.62 12.28 -21.39
N THR A 321 5.76 12.41 -22.71
CA THR A 321 5.70 13.69 -23.40
C THR A 321 4.37 14.40 -23.15
N ASN A 322 4.41 15.72 -22.91
CA ASN A 322 3.28 16.60 -22.61
C ASN A 322 2.59 16.37 -21.25
N LEU A 323 3.10 15.52 -20.37
CA LEU A 323 2.56 15.36 -19.01
C LEU A 323 3.03 16.50 -18.07
N SER A 324 2.83 17.73 -18.47
CA SER A 324 3.34 18.94 -17.78
C SER A 324 2.69 19.23 -16.42
N ALA A 325 1.76 18.40 -15.94
CA ALA A 325 1.13 18.52 -14.63
C ALA A 325 1.37 17.27 -13.75
N LEU A 326 2.21 16.32 -14.20
CA LEU A 326 2.39 15.05 -13.49
C LEU A 326 3.16 15.25 -12.18
N VAL A 327 2.53 14.87 -11.07
CA VAL A 327 3.06 14.99 -9.70
C VAL A 327 3.46 13.64 -9.13
N HIS A 328 2.69 12.59 -9.45
CA HIS A 328 2.88 11.24 -8.91
C HIS A 328 3.03 10.23 -10.04
N LEU A 329 4.14 9.50 -10.05
CA LEU A 329 4.42 8.42 -10.99
C LEU A 329 4.74 7.13 -10.23
N ASP A 330 3.92 6.11 -10.40
CA ASP A 330 4.17 4.78 -9.84
C ASP A 330 4.44 3.77 -10.97
N ILE A 331 5.68 3.31 -11.05
CA ILE A 331 6.17 2.28 -11.98
C ILE A 331 6.74 1.07 -11.25
N GLY A 332 6.42 0.93 -9.97
CA GLY A 332 6.90 -0.15 -9.12
C GLY A 332 6.44 -1.53 -9.56
N HIS A 333 7.18 -2.56 -9.15
CA HIS A 333 6.86 -3.97 -9.41
C HIS A 333 6.65 -4.29 -10.90
N ASN A 334 7.63 -3.91 -11.70
CA ASN A 334 7.72 -4.17 -13.12
C ASN A 334 9.01 -4.96 -13.44
N LYS A 335 9.45 -4.95 -14.69
CA LYS A 335 10.68 -5.62 -15.16
C LYS A 335 11.67 -4.63 -15.74
N ILE A 336 11.59 -3.36 -15.35
CA ILE A 336 12.43 -2.29 -15.88
C ILE A 336 13.85 -2.49 -15.35
N ASP A 337 14.83 -2.44 -16.25
CA ASP A 337 16.26 -2.57 -15.94
C ASP A 337 17.07 -1.30 -16.25
N LYS A 338 16.54 -0.42 -17.10
CA LYS A 338 17.17 0.85 -17.50
C LYS A 338 16.14 1.88 -17.95
N PHE A 339 16.57 3.14 -18.02
CA PHE A 339 15.77 4.25 -18.50
C PHE A 339 16.46 5.03 -19.62
N HIS A 340 15.66 5.58 -20.50
CA HIS A 340 16.08 6.69 -21.35
C HIS A 340 15.85 8.00 -20.59
N LEU A 341 16.89 8.80 -20.35
CA LEU A 341 16.76 10.05 -19.57
C LEU A 341 15.74 11.03 -20.17
N GLN A 342 15.63 11.03 -21.49
CA GLN A 342 14.65 11.83 -22.22
C GLN A 342 13.20 11.56 -21.78
N THR A 343 12.91 10.37 -21.28
CA THR A 343 11.57 9.99 -20.79
C THR A 343 11.10 10.91 -19.66
N PHE A 344 12.01 11.33 -18.78
CA PHE A 344 11.67 12.17 -17.61
C PHE A 344 11.74 13.67 -17.87
N ALA A 345 12.36 14.12 -18.97
CA ALA A 345 12.53 15.54 -19.29
C ALA A 345 11.21 16.36 -19.25
N PRO A 346 10.06 15.85 -19.74
CA PRO A 346 8.80 16.61 -19.71
C PRO A 346 8.21 16.84 -18.32
N ILE A 347 8.67 16.11 -17.28
CA ILE A 347 8.07 16.10 -15.94
C ILE A 347 9.05 16.55 -14.84
N VAL A 348 10.23 17.01 -15.21
CA VAL A 348 11.32 17.39 -14.27
C VAL A 348 10.84 18.40 -13.23
N ASP A 349 10.11 19.44 -13.66
CA ASP A 349 9.69 20.54 -12.79
C ASP A 349 8.45 20.23 -11.96
N THR A 350 7.72 19.16 -12.29
CA THR A 350 6.41 18.89 -11.68
C THR A 350 6.36 17.65 -10.83
N LEU A 351 7.20 16.66 -11.13
CA LEU A 351 7.17 15.37 -10.42
C LEU A 351 7.62 15.51 -8.97
N LYS A 352 6.78 15.06 -8.03
CA LYS A 352 7.06 15.08 -6.59
C LYS A 352 7.28 13.70 -6.01
N THR A 353 6.67 12.66 -6.59
CA THR A 353 6.87 11.30 -6.09
C THR A 353 7.08 10.32 -7.23
N ILE A 354 8.04 9.43 -7.05
CA ILE A 354 8.30 8.33 -7.96
C ILE A 354 8.51 7.03 -7.18
N ASN A 355 7.94 5.93 -7.69
CA ASN A 355 8.11 4.61 -7.12
C ASN A 355 8.81 3.69 -8.12
N PHE A 356 10.02 3.25 -7.78
CA PHE A 356 10.85 2.29 -8.53
C PHE A 356 10.79 0.87 -7.96
N SER A 357 10.15 0.67 -6.80
CA SER A 357 10.19 -0.57 -6.02
C SER A 357 9.94 -1.81 -6.87
N GLY A 358 10.61 -2.92 -6.55
CA GLY A 358 10.33 -4.23 -7.18
C GLY A 358 10.66 -4.33 -8.66
N ASN A 359 11.54 -3.50 -9.19
CA ASN A 359 12.09 -3.59 -10.54
C ASN A 359 13.47 -4.27 -10.56
N ASN A 360 14.05 -4.46 -11.74
CA ASN A 360 15.41 -4.97 -11.91
C ASN A 360 16.45 -3.86 -12.05
N LEU A 361 16.13 -2.67 -11.55
CA LEU A 361 16.93 -1.45 -11.70
C LEU A 361 18.20 -1.52 -10.84
N PRO A 362 19.37 -1.36 -11.42
CA PRO A 362 20.58 -1.13 -10.65
C PRO A 362 20.58 0.28 -10.04
N LEU A 363 21.26 0.43 -8.92
CA LEU A 363 21.24 1.67 -8.13
C LEU A 363 21.74 2.90 -8.90
N ASN A 364 22.72 2.72 -9.82
CA ASN A 364 23.23 3.79 -10.67
C ASN A 364 22.17 4.35 -11.64
N GLU A 365 21.29 3.52 -12.20
CA GLU A 365 20.19 3.97 -13.04
C GLU A 365 19.21 4.86 -12.27
N ILE A 366 18.87 4.46 -11.04
CA ILE A 366 18.03 5.26 -10.16
C ILE A 366 18.71 6.58 -9.80
N ALA A 367 20.02 6.54 -9.48
CA ALA A 367 20.80 7.74 -9.15
C ALA A 367 20.77 8.78 -10.29
N ILE A 368 20.95 8.33 -11.53
CA ILE A 368 20.92 9.22 -12.71
C ILE A 368 19.54 9.87 -12.87
N VAL A 369 18.44 9.10 -12.69
CA VAL A 369 17.08 9.64 -12.75
C VAL A 369 16.84 10.65 -11.62
N LEU A 370 17.27 10.35 -10.38
CA LEU A 370 17.10 11.26 -9.24
C LEU A 370 17.94 12.54 -9.38
N GLN A 371 19.08 12.48 -10.06
CA GLN A 371 19.91 13.65 -10.33
C GLN A 371 19.19 14.69 -11.22
N ILE A 372 18.38 14.23 -12.17
CA ILE A 372 17.59 15.13 -13.04
C ILE A 372 16.24 15.53 -12.42
N LEU A 373 15.85 14.97 -11.27
CA LEU A 373 14.61 15.26 -10.55
C LEU A 373 14.90 15.91 -9.19
N PRO A 374 15.43 17.15 -9.14
CA PRO A 374 15.92 17.74 -7.88
C PRO A 374 14.80 18.00 -6.87
N ASP A 375 13.58 18.28 -7.32
CA ASP A 375 12.46 18.67 -6.47
C ASP A 375 11.55 17.47 -6.09
N ILE A 376 12.16 16.28 -6.01
CA ILE A 376 11.43 15.08 -5.60
C ILE A 376 11.21 15.08 -4.07
N HIS A 377 9.97 14.72 -3.63
CA HIS A 377 9.56 14.68 -2.24
C HIS A 377 9.37 13.26 -1.72
N GLY A 378 9.13 12.30 -2.60
CA GLY A 378 8.92 10.90 -2.23
C GLY A 378 9.55 9.93 -3.21
N VAL A 379 10.32 8.95 -2.68
CA VAL A 379 10.98 7.93 -3.48
C VAL A 379 10.70 6.55 -2.89
N GLY A 380 10.17 5.64 -3.73
CA GLY A 380 10.03 4.22 -3.43
C GLY A 380 11.17 3.42 -4.06
N MET A 381 11.93 2.71 -3.26
CA MET A 381 13.06 1.85 -3.64
C MET A 381 13.00 0.50 -2.91
N ALA A 382 11.80 0.04 -2.56
CA ALA A 382 11.62 -1.24 -1.91
C ALA A 382 11.89 -2.41 -2.85
N ASN A 383 12.33 -3.54 -2.30
CA ASN A 383 12.50 -4.80 -3.06
C ASN A 383 13.36 -4.65 -4.33
N LEU A 384 14.51 -3.99 -4.21
CA LEU A 384 15.52 -3.82 -5.26
C LEU A 384 16.79 -4.64 -4.98
N SER A 385 16.76 -5.51 -3.97
CA SER A 385 17.92 -6.31 -3.51
C SER A 385 19.13 -5.47 -3.07
N LEU A 386 18.92 -4.24 -2.61
CA LEU A 386 19.98 -3.32 -2.18
C LEU A 386 20.71 -3.86 -0.95
N THR A 387 22.03 -3.92 -1.01
CA THR A 387 22.91 -4.31 0.11
C THR A 387 23.51 -3.09 0.82
N ASP A 388 23.67 -1.99 0.11
CA ASP A 388 24.16 -0.71 0.60
C ASP A 388 23.63 0.44 -0.28
N ILE A 389 23.64 1.66 0.26
CA ILE A 389 23.27 2.88 -0.46
C ILE A 389 24.38 3.92 -0.23
N PRO A 390 25.03 4.44 -1.28
CA PRO A 390 26.11 5.40 -1.13
C PRO A 390 25.70 6.67 -0.37
N PRO A 391 26.56 7.24 0.48
CA PRO A 391 26.25 8.42 1.30
C PRO A 391 25.81 9.67 0.51
N ASN A 392 26.22 9.77 -0.74
CA ASN A 392 25.93 10.90 -1.63
C ASN A 392 24.75 10.65 -2.58
N PHE A 393 23.99 9.55 -2.37
CA PHE A 393 22.94 9.11 -3.29
C PHE A 393 21.84 10.17 -3.51
N PHE A 394 21.39 10.86 -2.45
CA PHE A 394 20.38 11.91 -2.52
C PHE A 394 20.95 13.34 -2.44
N THR A 395 22.20 13.56 -2.88
CA THR A 395 22.82 14.89 -2.78
C THR A 395 22.04 15.99 -3.51
N TYR A 396 21.32 15.63 -4.57
CA TYR A 396 20.53 16.56 -5.38
C TYR A 396 19.05 16.64 -4.95
N ASN A 397 18.62 15.84 -3.97
CA ASN A 397 17.21 15.72 -3.58
C ASN A 397 16.98 16.22 -2.14
N GLU A 398 17.32 17.49 -1.89
CA GLU A 398 17.27 18.07 -0.54
C GLU A 398 15.84 18.15 0.02
N HIS A 399 14.81 18.21 -0.84
CA HIS A 399 13.40 18.29 -0.47
C HIS A 399 12.74 16.94 -0.19
N LEU A 400 13.50 15.86 -0.08
CA LEU A 400 12.96 14.52 0.17
C LEU A 400 12.26 14.45 1.53
N VAL A 401 10.97 14.08 1.52
CA VAL A 401 10.07 13.98 2.69
C VAL A 401 9.76 12.52 3.02
N ALA A 402 9.67 11.65 2.01
CA ALA A 402 9.32 10.24 2.18
C ALA A 402 10.29 9.33 1.42
N LEU A 403 10.81 8.33 2.12
CA LEU A 403 11.71 7.32 1.56
C LEU A 403 11.27 5.92 1.99
N ASP A 404 11.03 5.05 1.01
CA ASP A 404 10.77 3.64 1.23
C ASP A 404 11.94 2.82 0.65
N ILE A 405 12.73 2.20 1.53
CA ILE A 405 13.82 1.27 1.21
C ILE A 405 13.60 -0.08 1.87
N SER A 406 12.34 -0.42 2.12
CA SER A 406 11.92 -1.69 2.71
C SER A 406 12.22 -2.88 1.78
N TRP A 407 12.09 -4.10 2.30
CA TRP A 407 12.28 -5.34 1.53
C TRP A 407 13.59 -5.44 0.76
N ASN A 408 14.69 -4.90 1.34
CA ASN A 408 16.03 -4.97 0.76
C ASN A 408 16.96 -5.89 1.58
N LYS A 409 18.25 -5.81 1.35
CA LYS A 409 19.25 -6.63 2.02
C LYS A 409 20.22 -5.78 2.85
N LEU A 410 19.78 -4.60 3.30
CA LEU A 410 20.61 -3.67 4.07
C LEU A 410 21.00 -4.28 5.41
N THR A 411 22.29 -4.32 5.71
CA THR A 411 22.83 -4.86 6.97
C THR A 411 23.18 -3.77 7.97
N LYS A 412 23.36 -2.54 7.50
CA LYS A 412 23.67 -1.36 8.32
C LYS A 412 22.68 -0.23 8.03
N PHE A 413 22.40 0.57 9.04
CA PHE A 413 21.57 1.75 8.87
C PHE A 413 22.31 2.83 8.07
N PRO A 414 21.73 3.41 7.02
CA PRO A 414 22.41 4.35 6.14
C PRO A 414 22.40 5.79 6.70
N TYR A 415 22.89 6.01 7.95
CA TYR A 415 22.79 7.29 8.63
C TYR A 415 23.43 8.46 7.86
N LYS A 416 24.54 8.21 7.14
CA LYS A 416 25.22 9.25 6.32
C LYS A 416 24.35 9.75 5.18
N LEU A 417 23.53 8.88 4.59
CA LEU A 417 22.53 9.24 3.59
C LEU A 417 21.51 10.23 4.17
N LEU A 418 21.01 9.92 5.37
CA LEU A 418 19.99 10.71 6.03
C LEU A 418 20.48 12.09 6.51
N THR A 419 21.80 12.30 6.62
CA THR A 419 22.33 13.64 6.95
C THR A 419 22.11 14.68 5.86
N LYS A 420 21.90 14.24 4.60
CA LYS A 420 21.63 15.12 3.46
C LYS A 420 20.14 15.42 3.28
N THR A 421 19.27 14.52 3.72
CA THR A 421 17.80 14.64 3.57
C THR A 421 17.19 15.28 4.82
N LYS A 422 17.35 16.60 4.99
CA LYS A 422 16.97 17.34 6.20
C LYS A 422 15.47 17.35 6.48
N PHE A 423 14.64 17.24 5.44
CA PHE A 423 13.17 17.33 5.52
C PHE A 423 12.49 15.96 5.56
N LEU A 424 13.25 14.87 5.74
CA LEU A 424 12.69 13.52 5.76
C LEU A 424 11.78 13.35 6.98
N GLN A 425 10.49 13.04 6.73
CA GLN A 425 9.45 12.83 7.73
C GLN A 425 8.95 11.39 7.78
N ARG A 426 9.11 10.63 6.69
CA ARG A 426 8.68 9.24 6.60
C ARG A 426 9.81 8.37 6.06
N LEU A 427 10.15 7.33 6.82
CA LEU A 427 11.17 6.35 6.44
C LEU A 427 10.63 4.95 6.69
N ASP A 428 10.53 4.15 5.63
CA ASP A 428 10.32 2.71 5.73
C ASP A 428 11.63 1.98 5.38
N ILE A 429 12.21 1.29 6.37
CA ILE A 429 13.38 0.42 6.22
C ILE A 429 13.09 -0.98 6.78
N SER A 430 11.81 -1.33 6.86
CA SER A 430 11.36 -2.64 7.31
C SER A 430 11.82 -3.76 6.37
N HIS A 431 11.71 -5.01 6.80
CA HIS A 431 12.07 -6.17 5.98
C HIS A 431 13.49 -6.10 5.37
N ASN A 432 14.47 -5.70 6.18
CA ASN A 432 15.88 -5.68 5.84
C ASN A 432 16.67 -6.67 6.73
N LYS A 433 17.99 -6.52 6.78
CA LYS A 433 18.89 -7.36 7.57
C LYS A 433 19.63 -6.55 8.64
N LEU A 434 19.03 -5.47 9.13
CA LEU A 434 19.61 -4.66 10.19
C LEU A 434 19.68 -5.49 11.48
N GLN A 435 20.82 -5.44 12.15
CA GLN A 435 21.07 -6.19 13.38
C GLN A 435 21.09 -5.30 14.62
N THR A 436 21.52 -4.06 14.47
CA THR A 436 21.66 -3.08 15.54
C THR A 436 21.50 -1.66 15.00
N LEU A 437 21.24 -0.72 15.88
CA LEU A 437 21.30 0.73 15.63
C LEU A 437 22.31 1.34 16.60
N SER A 438 23.23 2.15 16.08
CA SER A 438 24.14 2.93 16.91
C SER A 438 23.40 4.13 17.54
N GLU A 439 24.02 4.75 18.52
CA GLU A 439 23.49 5.98 19.13
C GLU A 439 23.30 7.09 18.10
N GLN A 440 24.22 7.23 17.15
CA GLN A 440 24.11 8.20 16.05
C GLN A 440 22.91 7.90 15.13
N ASP A 441 22.62 6.62 14.88
CA ASP A 441 21.46 6.21 14.10
C ASP A 441 20.17 6.61 14.81
N LEU A 442 20.09 6.32 16.12
CA LEU A 442 18.92 6.63 16.95
C LEU A 442 18.68 8.14 17.05
N GLN A 443 19.72 8.94 17.30
CA GLN A 443 19.62 10.41 17.31
C GLN A 443 19.07 10.96 15.98
N ARG A 444 19.48 10.36 14.87
CA ARG A 444 18.98 10.78 13.56
C ARG A 444 17.52 10.39 13.33
N LEU A 445 17.12 9.22 13.81
CA LEU A 445 15.75 8.74 13.72
C LEU A 445 14.75 9.57 14.53
N GLU A 446 15.17 10.18 15.63
CA GLU A 446 14.31 11.06 16.45
C GLU A 446 13.73 12.25 15.69
N ALA A 447 14.42 12.72 14.64
CA ALA A 447 13.96 13.81 13.79
C ALA A 447 12.91 13.38 12.75
N ILE A 448 12.59 12.09 12.63
CA ILE A 448 11.69 11.54 11.62
C ILE A 448 10.34 11.19 12.25
N ALA A 449 9.25 11.75 11.73
CA ALA A 449 7.93 11.62 12.33
C ALA A 449 7.32 10.22 12.22
N GLN A 450 7.58 9.51 11.13
CA GLN A 450 7.03 8.18 10.86
C GLN A 450 8.14 7.23 10.40
N ILE A 451 8.38 6.19 11.17
CA ILE A 451 9.46 5.23 10.92
C ILE A 451 8.93 3.82 11.05
N ASP A 452 9.24 2.97 10.07
CA ASP A 452 9.05 1.52 10.18
C ASP A 452 10.41 0.81 10.15
N LEU A 453 10.77 0.17 11.26
CA LEU A 453 11.96 -0.64 11.48
C LEU A 453 11.62 -2.13 11.62
N SER A 454 10.37 -2.52 11.43
CA SER A 454 9.88 -3.88 11.68
C SER A 454 10.53 -4.92 10.76
N LYS A 455 10.44 -6.19 11.13
CA LYS A 455 10.90 -7.31 10.29
C LYS A 455 12.38 -7.23 9.85
N ASN A 456 13.24 -6.68 10.69
CA ASN A 456 14.68 -6.75 10.56
C ASN A 456 15.25 -7.93 11.38
N THR A 457 16.55 -8.17 11.29
CA THR A 457 17.25 -9.27 11.98
C THR A 457 17.88 -8.80 13.29
N TRP A 458 17.10 -8.17 14.15
CA TRP A 458 17.58 -7.54 15.38
C TRP A 458 18.27 -8.53 16.32
N HIS A 459 19.49 -8.21 16.75
CA HIS A 459 20.22 -8.96 17.76
C HIS A 459 19.93 -8.40 19.15
N CYS A 460 19.47 -9.25 20.06
CA CYS A 460 19.09 -8.89 21.42
C CYS A 460 20.15 -9.36 22.42
N ASP A 461 21.39 -8.91 22.23
CA ASP A 461 22.47 -8.96 23.19
C ASP A 461 22.78 -7.55 23.73
N GLN A 462 23.58 -7.45 24.79
CA GLN A 462 23.90 -6.17 25.43
C GLN A 462 24.63 -5.19 24.50
N CYS A 463 25.43 -5.69 23.55
CA CYS A 463 26.14 -4.87 22.58
C CYS A 463 25.24 -4.28 21.51
N SER A 464 24.26 -5.06 21.03
CA SER A 464 23.46 -4.71 19.87
C SER A 464 22.16 -4.00 20.25
N ALA A 465 21.49 -4.46 21.32
CA ALA A 465 20.19 -3.94 21.75
C ALA A 465 20.27 -2.99 22.95
N GLY A 466 21.36 -2.99 23.70
CA GLY A 466 21.46 -2.21 24.96
C GLY A 466 21.16 -0.73 24.75
N THR A 467 21.77 -0.09 23.76
CA THR A 467 21.52 1.32 23.44
C THR A 467 20.07 1.55 23.02
N MET A 468 19.47 0.65 22.23
CA MET A 468 18.07 0.77 21.78
C MET A 468 17.09 0.67 22.97
N ILE A 469 17.38 -0.18 23.96
CA ILE A 469 16.55 -0.31 25.17
C ILE A 469 16.61 0.96 26.02
N VAL A 470 17.78 1.57 26.16
CA VAL A 470 17.92 2.86 26.86
C VAL A 470 17.08 3.94 26.14
N TYR A 471 17.18 4.03 24.82
CA TYR A 471 16.36 4.98 24.04
C TYR A 471 14.86 4.71 24.13
N MET A 472 14.43 3.47 24.33
CA MET A 472 13.03 3.11 24.53
C MET A 472 12.44 3.75 25.79
N THR A 473 13.24 4.04 26.81
CA THR A 473 12.77 4.62 28.07
C THR A 473 12.79 6.14 28.09
N THR A 474 13.54 6.78 27.20
CA THR A 474 13.90 8.21 27.31
C THR A 474 13.42 9.09 26.16
N THR A 475 12.95 8.52 25.02
CA THR A 475 12.74 9.29 23.79
C THR A 475 11.39 9.06 23.10
N VAL A 476 11.10 9.90 22.07
CA VAL A 476 9.91 9.77 21.19
C VAL A 476 9.90 8.50 20.35
N LEU A 477 11.02 7.83 20.16
CA LEU A 477 11.13 6.55 19.44
C LEU A 477 10.56 5.36 20.23
N ASN A 478 10.13 5.59 21.48
CA ASN A 478 9.62 4.55 22.37
C ASN A 478 8.63 3.60 21.67
N ALA A 479 7.56 4.13 21.07
CA ALA A 479 6.54 3.30 20.42
C ALA A 479 7.10 2.46 19.26
N THR A 480 8.00 3.03 18.47
CA THR A 480 8.62 2.35 17.32
C THR A 480 9.53 1.22 17.80
N ILE A 481 10.41 1.48 18.78
CA ILE A 481 11.36 0.48 19.29
C ILE A 481 10.64 -0.64 20.04
N ARG A 482 9.63 -0.33 20.85
CA ARG A 482 8.85 -1.33 21.61
C ARG A 482 8.22 -2.40 20.71
N ASN A 483 7.81 -2.03 19.52
CA ASN A 483 7.17 -2.94 18.57
C ASN A 483 8.17 -3.85 17.83
N LEU A 484 9.47 -3.63 17.96
CA LEU A 484 10.49 -4.49 17.36
C LEU A 484 10.51 -5.87 18.04
N ARG A 485 10.99 -6.85 17.30
CA ARG A 485 11.10 -8.24 17.78
C ARG A 485 12.50 -8.76 17.56
N CYS A 486 13.02 -9.47 18.56
CA CYS A 486 14.30 -10.13 18.50
C CYS A 486 14.33 -11.21 17.41
N TYR A 487 15.39 -11.24 16.64
CA TYR A 487 15.71 -12.32 15.71
C TYR A 487 16.75 -13.29 16.30
N ALA A 488 17.75 -12.78 16.97
CA ALA A 488 18.81 -13.53 17.66
C ALA A 488 19.04 -12.94 19.07
N PRO A 489 19.55 -13.72 20.01
CA PRO A 489 19.82 -15.16 19.98
C PRO A 489 18.52 -15.99 19.96
N MET A 490 18.65 -17.30 19.69
CA MET A 490 17.47 -18.19 19.54
C MET A 490 16.55 -18.19 20.75
N ARG A 491 17.09 -18.07 21.96
CA ARG A 491 16.33 -18.01 23.22
C ARG A 491 15.36 -16.83 23.30
N LEU A 492 15.71 -15.70 22.67
CA LEU A 492 14.94 -14.45 22.69
C LEU A 492 14.15 -14.23 21.39
N ARG A 493 14.28 -15.12 20.42
CA ARG A 493 13.65 -14.97 19.10
C ARG A 493 12.14 -14.79 19.20
N GLY A 494 11.61 -13.75 18.54
CA GLY A 494 10.20 -13.41 18.51
C GLY A 494 9.70 -12.59 19.71
N LYS A 495 10.49 -12.47 20.79
CA LYS A 495 10.14 -11.61 21.93
C LYS A 495 10.15 -10.14 21.52
N SER A 496 9.22 -9.37 22.06
CA SER A 496 9.12 -7.92 21.82
C SER A 496 10.19 -7.16 22.61
N PHE A 497 10.70 -6.08 22.07
CA PHE A 497 11.56 -5.15 22.81
C PHE A 497 10.81 -4.52 24.00
N ALA A 498 9.47 -4.41 23.93
CA ALA A 498 8.66 -3.95 25.07
C ALA A 498 8.82 -4.82 26.33
N ASP A 499 9.10 -6.10 26.13
CA ASP A 499 9.23 -7.09 27.22
C ASP A 499 10.68 -7.31 27.65
N MET A 500 11.62 -6.50 27.13
CA MET A 500 13.05 -6.61 27.40
C MET A 500 13.52 -5.62 28.46
N SER A 501 14.32 -6.12 29.40
CA SER A 501 15.17 -5.33 30.29
C SER A 501 16.64 -5.61 29.96
N PHE A 502 17.53 -4.72 30.34
CA PHE A 502 18.97 -4.88 30.09
C PHE A 502 19.52 -6.18 30.69
N ASP A 503 18.98 -6.61 31.83
CA ASP A 503 19.41 -7.83 32.55
C ASP A 503 19.00 -9.13 31.84
N LEU A 504 17.99 -9.07 30.95
CA LEU A 504 17.54 -10.23 30.16
C LEU A 504 18.39 -10.46 28.89
N LEU A 505 19.18 -9.45 28.52
CA LEU A 505 20.06 -9.55 27.35
C LEU A 505 21.24 -10.48 27.63
N GLU A 506 21.67 -11.21 26.62
CA GLU A 506 22.90 -11.99 26.70
C GLU A 506 24.12 -11.06 26.75
N ALA A 507 25.13 -11.43 27.54
CA ALA A 507 26.40 -10.71 27.58
C ALA A 507 27.03 -10.70 26.17
N CYS A 508 27.74 -9.62 25.86
CA CYS A 508 28.50 -9.54 24.63
C CYS A 508 29.50 -10.68 24.54
N PRO A 509 29.64 -11.38 23.38
CA PRO A 509 30.72 -12.30 23.18
C PRO A 509 32.05 -11.52 23.32
N SER A 510 32.85 -11.87 24.34
CA SER A 510 34.09 -11.17 24.57
C SER A 510 34.99 -11.35 23.33
N THR A 511 35.62 -10.28 22.87
CA THR A 511 36.59 -10.34 21.76
C THR A 511 37.69 -11.35 22.06
N ARG A 512 37.91 -11.64 23.35
CA ARG A 512 38.90 -12.63 23.84
C ARG A 512 38.44 -14.07 23.56
N GLU A 513 37.12 -14.38 23.69
CA GLU A 513 36.59 -15.71 23.37
C GLU A 513 36.56 -15.97 21.87
N ALA A 514 36.27 -14.94 21.07
CA ALA A 514 36.32 -15.03 19.60
C ALA A 514 37.80 -15.22 19.13
N GLN A 515 38.75 -14.52 19.76
CA GLN A 515 40.17 -14.70 19.48
C GLN A 515 40.64 -16.09 19.92
N MET A 516 40.24 -16.58 21.08
CA MET A 516 40.59 -17.92 21.56
C MET A 516 40.05 -19.03 20.67
N SER A 517 38.83 -18.91 20.14
CA SER A 517 38.28 -19.90 19.22
C SER A 517 39.00 -19.92 17.86
N VAL A 518 39.43 -18.76 17.35
CA VAL A 518 40.25 -18.65 16.13
C VAL A 518 41.65 -19.24 16.37
N ILE A 519 42.26 -18.92 17.52
CA ILE A 519 43.57 -19.49 17.90
C ILE A 519 43.49 -21.00 18.05
N ALA A 520 42.45 -21.52 18.72
CA ALA A 520 42.25 -22.97 18.86
C ALA A 520 42.07 -23.66 17.49
N GLY A 521 41.31 -23.03 16.58
CA GLY A 521 41.13 -23.51 15.20
C GLY A 521 42.45 -23.54 14.41
N LEU A 522 43.28 -22.49 14.53
CA LEU A 522 44.62 -22.43 13.91
C LEU A 522 45.55 -23.47 14.50
N MET A 523 45.55 -23.69 15.83
CA MET A 523 46.35 -24.70 16.49
C MET A 523 45.98 -26.11 16.02
N LEU A 524 44.67 -26.43 15.89
CA LEU A 524 44.21 -27.71 15.35
C LEU A 524 44.66 -27.91 13.89
N LEU A 525 44.63 -26.86 13.10
CA LEU A 525 45.10 -26.91 11.71
C LEU A 525 46.61 -27.13 11.62
N CYS A 526 47.40 -26.47 12.48
CA CYS A 526 48.85 -26.70 12.59
C CYS A 526 49.15 -28.13 13.01
N VAL A 527 48.45 -28.70 14.00
CA VAL A 527 48.63 -30.08 14.42
C VAL A 527 48.31 -31.06 13.28
N ALA A 528 47.23 -30.82 12.55
CA ALA A 528 46.87 -31.64 11.39
C ALA A 528 47.92 -31.60 10.27
N VAL A 529 48.49 -30.41 9.97
CA VAL A 529 49.57 -30.26 9.00
C VAL A 529 50.83 -30.97 9.46
N LEU A 530 51.23 -30.80 10.73
CA LEU A 530 52.37 -31.50 11.29
C LEU A 530 52.22 -33.03 11.26
N ALA A 531 51.04 -33.53 11.59
CA ALA A 531 50.71 -34.95 11.48
C ALA A 531 50.79 -35.48 10.04
N ALA A 532 50.29 -34.68 9.07
CA ALA A 532 50.40 -35.02 7.65
C ALA A 532 51.86 -35.05 7.16
N VAL A 533 52.68 -34.07 7.57
CA VAL A 533 54.11 -34.02 7.27
C VAL A 533 54.88 -35.18 7.92
N ALA A 534 54.58 -35.48 9.18
CA ALA A 534 55.19 -36.63 9.88
C ALA A 534 54.78 -37.96 9.21
N GLY A 535 53.53 -38.09 8.79
CA GLY A 535 53.03 -39.23 8.02
C GLY A 535 53.73 -39.38 6.68
N ALA A 536 53.92 -38.28 5.95
CA ALA A 536 54.64 -38.27 4.67
C ALA A 536 56.12 -38.65 4.84
N LEU A 537 56.77 -38.12 5.89
CA LEU A 537 58.17 -38.48 6.23
C LEU A 537 58.31 -39.95 6.64
N CYS A 538 57.34 -40.48 7.42
CA CYS A 538 57.32 -41.89 7.78
C CYS A 538 57.14 -42.80 6.55
N CYS A 539 56.21 -42.41 5.64
CA CYS A 539 56.05 -43.11 4.38
C CYS A 539 57.27 -43.04 3.47
N SER A 540 57.98 -41.91 3.43
CA SER A 540 59.20 -41.74 2.63
C SER A 540 60.32 -42.58 3.21
N ARG A 541 60.51 -42.63 4.55
CA ARG A 541 61.49 -43.51 5.22
C ARG A 541 61.14 -44.98 4.99
N ARG A 542 59.91 -45.40 5.02
CA ARG A 542 59.48 -46.78 4.69
C ARG A 542 59.81 -47.11 3.22
N ARG A 543 59.58 -46.19 2.29
CA ARG A 543 59.94 -46.38 0.87
C ARG A 543 61.49 -46.44 0.67
N ALA A 544 62.24 -45.61 1.39
CA ALA A 544 63.71 -45.65 1.36
C ALA A 544 64.23 -46.98 1.94
N ALA A 545 63.68 -47.47 3.06
CA ALA A 545 64.08 -48.77 3.63
C ALA A 545 63.76 -49.94 2.66
N HIS A 546 62.65 -49.88 1.95
CA HIS A 546 62.30 -50.88 0.93
C HIS A 546 63.24 -50.82 -0.27
N TYR A 547 63.69 -49.63 -0.66
CA TYR A 547 64.64 -49.45 -1.74
C TYR A 547 66.03 -50.01 -1.37
N TYR A 548 66.52 -49.83 -0.12
CA TYR A 548 67.77 -50.41 0.37
C TYR A 548 67.76 -51.93 0.44
N THR A 549 66.64 -52.55 0.84
CA THR A 549 66.52 -54.02 0.88
C THR A 549 66.47 -54.64 -0.52
N ASP A 550 65.89 -53.97 -1.52
CA ASP A 550 65.88 -54.45 -2.90
C ASP A 550 67.27 -54.28 -3.58
N GLU A 551 68.04 -53.27 -3.21
CA GLU A 551 69.42 -53.09 -3.74
C GLU A 551 70.39 -54.08 -3.15
N GLU A 552 70.21 -54.46 -1.88
CA GLU A 552 71.03 -55.52 -1.23
C GLU A 552 70.69 -56.89 -1.84
N LYS A 553 69.46 -57.23 -2.12
CA LYS A 553 69.10 -58.43 -2.84
C LYS A 553 69.62 -58.46 -4.30
N ARG A 554 69.71 -57.32 -4.99
CA ARG A 554 70.35 -57.23 -6.30
C ARG A 554 71.85 -57.43 -6.27
N ARG A 555 72.53 -57.05 -5.20
CA ARG A 555 74.01 -57.29 -5.04
C ARG A 555 74.29 -58.75 -4.72
N GLU A 556 73.44 -59.45 -3.99
CA GLU A 556 73.61 -60.90 -3.72
C GLU A 556 73.45 -61.72 -5.01
N HIS A 557 72.48 -61.37 -5.91
CA HIS A 557 72.35 -62.08 -7.19
C HIS A 557 73.38 -61.74 -8.24
N ALA A 558 74.17 -60.68 -8.10
CA ALA A 558 75.32 -60.31 -8.97
C ALA A 558 76.62 -61.08 -8.70
N HIS A 559 76.66 -61.82 -7.59
CA HIS A 559 77.89 -62.59 -7.20
C HIS A 559 77.83 -64.06 -7.63
N GLU A 560 76.74 -64.56 -8.19
CA GLU A 560 76.60 -66.00 -8.49
C GLU A 560 76.85 -66.44 -9.95
N HIS A 561 77.01 -65.54 -10.98
CA HIS A 561 77.39 -65.95 -12.34
C HIS A 561 78.13 -64.86 -13.13
N PRO A 562 79.47 -65.02 -13.32
CA PRO A 562 80.25 -64.05 -14.12
C PRO A 562 80.24 -64.24 -15.63
N ASP A 563 79.57 -65.25 -16.18
CA ASP A 563 79.82 -65.66 -17.59
C ASP A 563 78.72 -65.39 -18.62
N GLU A 564 77.67 -64.60 -18.34
CA GLU A 564 76.56 -64.36 -19.30
C GLU A 564 76.36 -62.88 -19.75
N LEU A 565 77.31 -61.97 -19.49
CA LEU A 565 77.21 -60.53 -19.76
C LEU A 565 78.03 -59.99 -20.94
N LEU A 566 78.52 -60.89 -21.83
CA LEU A 566 79.32 -60.45 -22.99
C LEU A 566 78.59 -60.62 -24.35
N ALA A 567 77.26 -60.93 -24.37
CA ALA A 567 76.56 -61.21 -25.62
C ALA A 567 75.35 -60.26 -25.94
N ARG A 568 75.27 -59.07 -25.33
CA ARG A 568 74.13 -58.13 -25.67
C ARG A 568 74.57 -56.67 -25.64
N ALA A 569 75.72 -56.34 -26.19
CA ALA A 569 76.18 -54.96 -26.40
C ALA A 569 76.43 -54.67 -27.88
N GLU A 570 75.52 -55.09 -28.75
CA GLU A 570 75.47 -54.57 -30.14
C GLU A 570 74.05 -54.69 -30.58
N LEU A 571 73.35 -53.58 -30.68
CA LEU A 571 72.26 -53.18 -31.61
C LEU A 571 71.31 -52.18 -30.94
N GLY A 572 71.33 -50.98 -31.46
CA GLY A 572 70.19 -50.14 -31.44
C GLY A 572 70.35 -48.73 -30.85
N SER A 573 71.14 -47.95 -31.51
CA SER A 573 71.06 -46.49 -31.43
C SER A 573 69.77 -45.98 -32.09
N VAL A 574 69.41 -44.75 -31.67
CA VAL A 574 68.57 -43.77 -32.36
C VAL A 574 67.06 -43.80 -32.05
N ALA A 575 66.62 -42.79 -31.30
CA ALA A 575 65.63 -41.80 -31.74
C ALA A 575 65.33 -40.78 -30.62
N THR A 576 65.86 -39.64 -30.78
CA THR A 576 65.39 -38.25 -30.77
C THR A 576 64.06 -37.94 -30.04
N ILE A 577 64.19 -37.11 -29.05
CA ILE A 577 63.60 -35.80 -28.76
C ILE A 577 62.34 -35.43 -29.59
N HIS A 578 61.25 -35.13 -28.92
CA HIS A 578 60.43 -33.92 -29.17
C HIS A 578 59.44 -33.68 -28.02
N ALA A 579 59.62 -32.52 -27.35
CA ALA A 579 58.56 -31.84 -26.59
C ALA A 579 57.68 -31.05 -27.57
N PRO A 580 56.47 -30.79 -27.25
CA PRO A 580 55.88 -29.53 -27.70
C PRO A 580 55.33 -28.64 -26.58
N PHE A 581 55.71 -27.41 -26.70
CA PHE A 581 54.99 -26.21 -26.23
C PHE A 581 53.56 -26.20 -26.80
N ALA A 582 52.63 -25.75 -26.00
CA ALA A 582 51.34 -25.31 -26.51
C ALA A 582 50.97 -23.95 -25.87
N LEU A 583 50.86 -23.00 -26.74
CA LEU A 583 50.41 -21.64 -26.60
C LEU A 583 48.88 -21.59 -26.38
N ALA A 584 48.46 -20.58 -25.60
CA ALA A 584 47.09 -20.09 -25.49
C ALA A 584 46.64 -19.39 -26.78
N PRO A 585 45.35 -19.33 -27.06
CA PRO A 585 44.82 -18.27 -27.92
C PRO A 585 43.98 -17.24 -27.13
N LYS A 586 44.22 -15.99 -27.52
CA LYS A 586 43.39 -14.82 -27.28
C LYS A 586 42.22 -14.78 -28.27
N GLY A 587 41.10 -14.25 -27.81
CA GLY A 587 40.34 -13.21 -28.50
C GLY A 587 39.22 -13.64 -29.45
N SER A 588 38.04 -13.37 -29.13
CA SER A 588 37.18 -12.31 -29.73
C SER A 588 35.84 -12.23 -28.98
#